data_bc6d9a8d0afb166b0b08219540a95593
#
_entry.id   bc6d9a8d0afb166b0b08219540a95593
#
_cell.length_a   1.000
_cell.length_b   1.000
_cell.length_c   1.000
_cell.angle_alpha   90.00
_cell.angle_beta   90.00
_cell.angle_gamma   90.00
#
_symmetry.space_group_name_H-M   'P 1'
#
loop_
_entity.id
_entity.type
_entity.pdbx_description
1 polymer ?
#
loop_
_entity_poly.entity_id
_entity_poly.type
_entity_poly.pdbx_seq_one_letter_code
_entity_poly.pdbx_strand_id
1 'polypeptide(L)'
;MTMMNSVKRAGFRALYGYLDKDPDANIPKLMDWVDRFAGNGPNSFPTQRAAFRKVIENPDNNWYGLIRSMWTDIDGEVRKTFFENFMLNGNLIGWTVQEEARERYGCNIPWAILLDPTSACNLHCTGCWAAEYGNKLNLTFDEIDSIITQGKKLGVYIYIYTGGEPMVRKNDLIALCNKHSDCEFLCFTNATLIDEDFADQMLRVKNFVPAISVEGFEEATDGRRGTGV
;
A
#
# COMPACT_ATOMS: atom_id res chain seq x y z
N MET A 1 16.26 15.79 -7.58
CA MET A 1 15.75 14.64 -8.37
C MET A 1 16.78 14.34 -9.44
N THR A 2 17.30 13.10 -9.53
CA THR A 2 18.31 12.76 -10.54
C THR A 2 17.66 12.65 -11.94
N MET A 3 18.44 12.89 -12.99
CA MET A 3 17.98 12.72 -14.40
C MET A 3 17.42 11.29 -14.63
N MET A 4 18.05 10.28 -14.05
CA MET A 4 17.62 8.89 -14.11
C MET A 4 16.21 8.68 -13.52
N ASN A 5 15.90 9.31 -12.39
CA ASN A 5 14.57 9.22 -11.78
C ASN A 5 13.48 9.88 -12.63
N SER A 6 13.82 10.96 -13.33
CA SER A 6 12.88 11.61 -14.27
C SER A 6 12.57 10.69 -15.45
N VAL A 7 13.56 9.98 -15.99
CA VAL A 7 13.36 8.99 -17.06
C VAL A 7 12.51 7.81 -16.57
N LYS A 8 12.80 7.25 -15.38
CA LYS A 8 12.00 6.18 -14.77
C LYS A 8 10.53 6.61 -14.61
N ARG A 9 10.27 7.83 -14.13
CA ARG A 9 8.91 8.36 -13.97
C ARG A 9 8.17 8.51 -15.30
N ALA A 10 8.83 9.08 -16.32
CA ALA A 10 8.23 9.24 -17.64
C ALA A 10 7.89 7.89 -18.29
N GLY A 11 8.83 6.94 -18.24
CA GLY A 11 8.63 5.58 -18.75
C GLY A 11 7.49 4.85 -18.02
N PHE A 12 7.45 4.93 -16.70
CA PHE A 12 6.38 4.33 -15.90
C PHE A 12 5.00 4.91 -16.24
N ARG A 13 4.89 6.24 -16.34
CA ARG A 13 3.62 6.90 -16.71
C ARG A 13 3.15 6.51 -18.11
N ALA A 14 4.06 6.41 -19.06
CA ALA A 14 3.73 5.94 -20.41
C ALA A 14 3.22 4.49 -20.39
N LEU A 15 3.88 3.62 -19.62
CA LEU A 15 3.48 2.23 -19.44
C LEU A 15 2.12 2.12 -18.74
N TYR A 16 1.92 2.85 -17.65
CA TYR A 16 0.65 2.87 -16.95
C TYR A 16 -0.48 3.35 -17.89
N GLY A 17 -0.28 4.46 -18.60
CA GLY A 17 -1.26 4.96 -19.56
C GLY A 17 -1.54 4.01 -20.73
N TYR A 18 -0.60 3.12 -21.08
CA TYR A 18 -0.84 2.04 -22.03
C TYR A 18 -1.73 0.95 -21.42
N LEU A 19 -1.42 0.50 -20.19
CA LEU A 19 -2.20 -0.50 -19.47
C LEU A 19 -3.62 -0.01 -19.18
N ASP A 20 -3.77 1.25 -18.79
CA ASP A 20 -5.03 1.85 -18.38
C ASP A 20 -6.05 2.00 -19.51
N LYS A 21 -5.62 2.00 -20.78
CA LYS A 21 -6.51 2.06 -21.95
C LYS A 21 -7.32 0.79 -22.17
N ASP A 22 -6.71 -0.35 -21.95
CA ASP A 22 -7.30 -1.67 -22.15
C ASP A 22 -6.49 -2.69 -21.36
N PRO A 23 -6.77 -2.86 -20.05
CA PRO A 23 -5.97 -3.75 -19.20
C PRO A 23 -6.03 -5.20 -19.66
N ASP A 24 -7.20 -5.68 -20.10
CA ASP A 24 -7.38 -7.07 -20.52
C ASP A 24 -6.53 -7.41 -21.74
N ALA A 25 -6.43 -6.51 -22.71
CA ALA A 25 -5.61 -6.71 -23.89
C ALA A 25 -4.12 -6.37 -23.68
N ASN A 26 -3.81 -5.42 -22.78
CA ASN A 26 -2.46 -4.86 -22.70
C ASN A 26 -1.59 -5.49 -21.62
N ILE A 27 -2.17 -6.07 -20.55
CA ILE A 27 -1.42 -6.83 -19.54
C ILE A 27 -0.72 -8.06 -20.17
N PRO A 28 -1.41 -8.93 -20.95
CA PRO A 28 -0.75 -10.05 -21.63
C PRO A 28 0.37 -9.61 -22.57
N LYS A 29 0.15 -8.56 -23.37
CA LYS A 29 1.19 -8.02 -24.28
C LYS A 29 2.41 -7.49 -23.56
N LEU A 30 2.19 -6.82 -22.40
CA LEU A 30 3.29 -6.38 -21.55
C LEU A 30 4.07 -7.56 -21.01
N MET A 31 3.39 -8.63 -20.58
CA MET A 31 4.05 -9.85 -20.11
C MET A 31 4.85 -10.53 -21.21
N ASP A 32 4.34 -10.58 -22.44
CA ASP A 32 5.09 -11.09 -23.60
C ASP A 32 6.38 -10.30 -23.85
N TRP A 33 6.29 -8.98 -23.72
CA TRP A 33 7.45 -8.10 -23.83
C TRP A 33 8.45 -8.34 -22.69
N VAL A 34 7.98 -8.41 -21.44
CA VAL A 34 8.83 -8.70 -20.27
C VAL A 34 9.53 -10.05 -20.43
N ASP A 35 8.82 -11.11 -20.82
CA ASP A 35 9.39 -12.45 -20.98
C ASP A 35 10.46 -12.49 -22.10
N ARG A 36 10.29 -11.68 -23.15
CA ARG A 36 11.26 -11.58 -24.23
C ARG A 36 12.58 -10.92 -23.81
N PHE A 37 12.50 -9.93 -22.92
CA PHE A 37 13.67 -9.08 -22.60
C PHE A 37 14.26 -9.31 -21.21
N ALA A 38 13.52 -9.85 -20.26
CA ALA A 38 13.99 -10.02 -18.88
C ALA A 38 15.03 -11.14 -18.70
N GLY A 39 15.14 -12.08 -19.65
CA GLY A 39 16.02 -13.23 -19.53
C GLY A 39 15.61 -14.18 -18.38
N ASN A 40 16.57 -15.06 -17.98
CA ASN A 40 16.34 -16.09 -16.95
C ASN A 40 17.28 -15.95 -15.73
N GLY A 41 17.91 -14.79 -15.55
CA GLY A 41 18.78 -14.52 -14.41
C GLY A 41 18.02 -14.44 -13.07
N PRO A 42 18.72 -14.51 -11.93
CA PRO A 42 18.07 -14.45 -10.59
C PRO A 42 17.19 -13.23 -10.38
N ASN A 43 17.59 -12.09 -10.94
CA ASN A 43 16.88 -10.82 -10.84
C ASN A 43 15.74 -10.66 -11.86
N SER A 44 15.48 -11.66 -12.69
CA SER A 44 14.40 -11.65 -13.68
C SER A 44 13.09 -12.26 -13.20
N PHE A 45 13.08 -12.80 -11.98
CA PHE A 45 11.92 -13.39 -11.32
C PHE A 45 11.12 -14.40 -12.17
N PRO A 46 11.78 -15.42 -12.79
CA PRO A 46 11.13 -16.28 -13.76
C PRO A 46 9.95 -17.07 -13.18
N THR A 47 10.05 -17.51 -11.92
CA THR A 47 8.97 -18.25 -11.24
C THR A 47 7.74 -17.35 -11.00
N GLN A 48 7.95 -16.13 -10.56
CA GLN A 48 6.88 -15.17 -10.31
C GLN A 48 6.20 -14.76 -11.63
N ARG A 49 6.97 -14.53 -12.69
CA ARG A 49 6.44 -14.26 -14.04
C ARG A 49 5.58 -15.42 -14.55
N ALA A 50 6.07 -16.65 -14.41
CA ALA A 50 5.31 -17.83 -14.81
C ALA A 50 4.02 -18.01 -14.00
N ALA A 51 4.04 -17.73 -12.70
CA ALA A 51 2.85 -17.75 -11.86
C ALA A 51 1.85 -16.66 -12.27
N PHE A 52 2.30 -15.43 -12.48
CA PHE A 52 1.46 -14.34 -12.94
C PHE A 52 0.84 -14.61 -14.32
N ARG A 53 1.61 -15.20 -15.24
CA ARG A 53 1.10 -15.58 -16.56
C ARG A 53 -0.06 -16.57 -16.46
N LYS A 54 0.04 -17.61 -15.61
CA LYS A 54 -1.06 -18.55 -15.36
C LYS A 54 -2.34 -17.86 -14.85
N VAL A 55 -2.18 -16.77 -14.12
CA VAL A 55 -3.33 -15.98 -13.64
C VAL A 55 -3.99 -15.23 -14.79
N ILE A 56 -3.21 -14.49 -15.59
CA ILE A 56 -3.76 -13.63 -16.65
C ILE A 56 -4.26 -14.41 -17.89
N GLU A 57 -3.80 -15.64 -18.08
CA GLU A 57 -4.27 -16.53 -19.16
C GLU A 57 -5.57 -17.28 -18.82
N ASN A 58 -6.04 -17.18 -17.57
CA ASN A 58 -7.28 -17.82 -17.15
C ASN A 58 -8.27 -16.78 -16.60
N PRO A 59 -9.24 -16.31 -17.40
CA PRO A 59 -10.24 -15.33 -16.98
C PRO A 59 -11.13 -15.78 -15.81
N ASP A 60 -11.28 -17.09 -15.60
CA ASP A 60 -12.06 -17.66 -14.49
C ASP A 60 -11.26 -17.75 -13.18
N ASN A 61 -10.00 -17.33 -13.19
CA ASN A 61 -9.15 -17.31 -12.01
C ASN A 61 -9.53 -16.15 -11.07
N ASN A 62 -9.74 -16.44 -9.79
CA ASN A 62 -10.09 -15.42 -8.80
C ASN A 62 -9.05 -14.27 -8.70
N TRP A 63 -7.76 -14.58 -8.88
CA TRP A 63 -6.71 -13.56 -8.93
C TRP A 63 -6.80 -12.67 -10.18
N TYR A 64 -7.26 -13.22 -11.31
CA TYR A 64 -7.55 -12.42 -12.49
C TYR A 64 -8.71 -11.47 -12.22
N GLY A 65 -9.78 -11.96 -11.59
CA GLY A 65 -10.89 -11.14 -11.13
C GLY A 65 -10.44 -9.99 -10.22
N LEU A 66 -9.56 -10.27 -9.25
CA LEU A 66 -8.97 -9.25 -8.37
C LEU A 66 -8.12 -8.22 -9.15
N ILE A 67 -7.32 -8.66 -10.12
CA ILE A 67 -6.55 -7.73 -10.97
C ILE A 67 -7.51 -6.83 -11.74
N ARG A 68 -8.57 -7.38 -12.32
CA ARG A 68 -9.58 -6.59 -13.07
C ARG A 68 -10.32 -5.61 -12.18
N SER A 69 -10.65 -5.98 -10.94
CA SER A 69 -11.37 -5.09 -10.01
C SER A 69 -10.61 -3.79 -9.73
N MET A 70 -9.29 -3.79 -9.88
CA MET A 70 -8.51 -2.54 -9.82
C MET A 70 -8.94 -1.52 -10.89
N TRP A 71 -9.45 -1.97 -12.03
CA TRP A 71 -9.91 -1.09 -13.11
C TRP A 71 -11.43 -0.88 -13.12
N THR A 72 -12.21 -1.83 -12.62
CA THR A 72 -13.68 -1.73 -12.59
C THR A 72 -14.21 -1.03 -11.34
N ASP A 73 -13.56 -1.22 -10.18
CA ASP A 73 -14.12 -0.85 -8.88
C ASP A 73 -13.37 0.31 -8.21
N ILE A 74 -12.12 0.59 -8.63
CA ILE A 74 -11.30 1.63 -8.00
C ILE A 74 -11.25 2.88 -8.89
N ASP A 75 -11.46 4.06 -8.29
CA ASP A 75 -11.30 5.35 -8.95
C ASP A 75 -9.96 5.45 -9.69
N GLY A 76 -9.99 5.97 -10.93
CA GLY A 76 -8.83 5.99 -11.81
C GLY A 76 -7.64 6.80 -11.27
N GLU A 77 -7.90 7.90 -10.55
CA GLU A 77 -6.85 8.72 -9.98
C GLU A 77 -6.27 8.08 -8.70
N VAL A 78 -7.10 7.40 -7.89
CA VAL A 78 -6.65 6.59 -6.74
C VAL A 78 -5.76 5.45 -7.23
N ARG A 79 -6.23 4.67 -8.22
CA ARG A 79 -5.47 3.58 -8.84
C ARG A 79 -4.13 4.06 -9.39
N LYS A 80 -4.11 5.17 -10.13
CA LYS A 80 -2.87 5.76 -10.67
C LYS A 80 -1.90 6.17 -9.56
N THR A 81 -2.39 6.82 -8.50
CA THR A 81 -1.58 7.22 -7.35
C THR A 81 -1.00 6.00 -6.66
N PHE A 82 -1.80 4.96 -6.43
CA PHE A 82 -1.34 3.68 -5.88
C PHE A 82 -0.20 3.09 -6.72
N PHE A 83 -0.36 2.99 -8.03
CA PHE A 83 0.70 2.46 -8.89
C PHE A 83 1.95 3.35 -8.89
N GLU A 84 1.81 4.67 -8.91
CA GLU A 84 2.96 5.58 -8.81
C GLU A 84 3.67 5.46 -7.46
N ASN A 85 2.96 5.39 -6.35
CA ASN A 85 3.57 5.33 -5.02
C ASN A 85 4.11 3.94 -4.70
N PHE A 86 3.29 2.90 -4.90
CA PHE A 86 3.69 1.53 -4.57
C PHE A 86 4.74 0.99 -5.54
N MET A 87 4.48 1.04 -6.86
CA MET A 87 5.36 0.41 -7.84
C MET A 87 6.55 1.29 -8.20
N LEU A 88 6.32 2.57 -8.53
CA LEU A 88 7.40 3.44 -8.99
C LEU A 88 8.24 3.97 -7.82
N ASN A 89 7.61 4.62 -6.82
CA ASN A 89 8.36 5.21 -5.71
C ASN A 89 8.91 4.13 -4.78
N GLY A 90 8.08 3.19 -4.32
CA GLY A 90 8.47 2.14 -3.38
C GLY A 90 9.41 1.10 -3.99
N ASN A 91 9.07 0.57 -5.17
CA ASN A 91 9.81 -0.58 -5.72
C ASN A 91 10.87 -0.21 -6.75
N LEU A 92 10.64 0.76 -7.65
CA LEU A 92 11.63 1.05 -8.71
C LEU A 92 12.65 2.13 -8.32
N ILE A 93 12.22 3.17 -7.64
CA ILE A 93 13.10 4.27 -7.21
C ILE A 93 13.64 3.98 -5.81
N GLY A 94 12.75 3.64 -4.87
CA GLY A 94 13.11 3.37 -3.48
C GLY A 94 14.09 2.22 -3.34
N TRP A 95 13.90 1.13 -4.08
CA TRP A 95 14.81 0.00 -4.07
C TRP A 95 16.27 0.39 -4.35
N THR A 96 16.49 1.23 -5.37
CA THR A 96 17.86 1.70 -5.69
C THR A 96 18.47 2.48 -4.53
N VAL A 97 17.68 3.36 -3.89
CA VAL A 97 18.14 4.14 -2.73
C VAL A 97 18.39 3.23 -1.51
N GLN A 98 17.54 2.21 -1.31
CA GLN A 98 17.72 1.22 -0.23
C GLN A 98 19.00 0.41 -0.41
N GLU A 99 19.34 -0.03 -1.63
CA GLU A 99 20.58 -0.74 -1.93
C GLU A 99 21.81 0.13 -1.59
N GLU A 100 21.83 1.38 -2.07
CA GLU A 100 22.90 2.34 -1.76
C GLU A 100 23.01 2.59 -0.25
N ALA A 101 21.88 2.69 0.45
CA ALA A 101 21.86 2.86 1.90
C ALA A 101 22.32 1.61 2.65
N ARG A 102 21.99 0.40 2.20
CA ARG A 102 22.51 -0.86 2.76
C ARG A 102 24.01 -0.94 2.68
N GLU A 103 24.59 -0.60 1.54
CA GLU A 103 26.05 -0.57 1.37
C GLU A 103 26.68 0.49 2.29
N ARG A 104 26.10 1.69 2.32
CA ARG A 104 26.62 2.82 3.10
C ARG A 104 26.61 2.59 4.60
N TYR A 105 25.54 1.99 5.13
CA TYR A 105 25.34 1.83 6.58
C TYR A 105 25.69 0.43 7.09
N GLY A 106 25.95 -0.53 6.21
CA GLY A 106 26.28 -1.91 6.58
C GLY A 106 25.14 -2.64 7.28
N CYS A 107 23.88 -2.28 7.02
CA CYS A 107 22.71 -2.89 7.64
C CYS A 107 21.55 -3.01 6.65
N ASN A 108 20.55 -3.85 7.00
CA ASN A 108 19.35 -3.95 6.19
C ASN A 108 18.51 -2.67 6.30
N ILE A 109 17.98 -2.19 5.15
CA ILE A 109 17.02 -1.09 5.08
C ILE A 109 15.64 -1.69 4.86
N PRO A 110 14.63 -1.33 5.68
CA PRO A 110 13.29 -1.87 5.53
C PRO A 110 12.64 -1.41 4.21
N TRP A 111 11.87 -2.29 3.60
CA TRP A 111 11.05 -1.97 2.44
C TRP A 111 9.80 -1.17 2.80
N ALA A 112 9.22 -1.44 3.96
CA ALA A 112 8.08 -0.73 4.54
C ALA A 112 8.31 -0.54 6.04
N ILE A 113 7.69 0.50 6.62
CA ILE A 113 7.72 0.77 8.06
C ILE A 113 6.30 0.62 8.60
N LEU A 114 6.14 -0.26 9.60
CA LEU A 114 4.91 -0.41 10.35
C LEU A 114 4.96 0.50 11.57
N LEU A 115 3.88 1.25 11.80
CA LEU A 115 3.74 2.23 12.87
C LEU A 115 2.44 1.99 13.63
N ASP A 116 2.50 2.11 14.96
CA ASP A 116 1.36 2.17 15.84
C ASP A 116 1.12 3.65 16.25
N PRO A 117 0.30 4.42 15.52
CA PRO A 117 0.06 5.82 15.85
C PRO A 117 -0.53 6.03 17.24
N THR A 118 -1.29 5.03 17.71
CA THR A 118 -1.92 5.02 19.03
C THR A 118 -2.15 3.60 19.52
N SER A 119 -2.08 3.40 20.83
CA SER A 119 -2.56 2.17 21.47
C SER A 119 -4.06 2.21 21.79
N ALA A 120 -4.70 3.37 21.67
CA ALA A 120 -6.13 3.51 21.90
C ALA A 120 -6.95 2.79 20.82
N CYS A 121 -8.00 2.10 21.27
CA CYS A 121 -8.97 1.44 20.40
C CYS A 121 -10.38 1.71 20.90
N ASN A 122 -11.33 1.84 19.99
CA ASN A 122 -12.75 1.98 20.30
C ASN A 122 -13.48 0.65 20.49
N LEU A 123 -12.79 -0.48 20.27
CA LEU A 123 -13.31 -1.84 20.46
C LEU A 123 -12.48 -2.62 21.51
N HIS A 124 -13.06 -3.74 21.99
CA HIS A 124 -12.44 -4.68 22.95
C HIS A 124 -12.55 -6.12 22.42
N CYS A 125 -11.95 -6.35 21.24
CA CYS A 125 -12.06 -7.64 20.56
C CYS A 125 -11.46 -8.78 21.37
N THR A 126 -12.15 -9.92 21.40
CA THR A 126 -11.66 -11.16 22.04
C THR A 126 -10.35 -11.62 21.41
N GLY A 127 -9.30 -11.82 22.22
CA GLY A 127 -7.98 -12.26 21.78
C GLY A 127 -7.18 -11.19 21.02
N CYS A 128 -7.53 -9.91 21.17
CA CYS A 128 -6.75 -8.82 20.61
C CYS A 128 -5.46 -8.62 21.41
N TRP A 129 -4.31 -8.76 20.75
CA TRP A 129 -3.00 -8.54 21.39
C TRP A 129 -2.77 -7.08 21.81
N ALA A 130 -3.37 -6.11 21.10
CA ALA A 130 -3.24 -4.69 21.39
C ALA A 130 -4.07 -4.24 22.61
N ALA A 131 -5.06 -5.01 23.05
CA ALA A 131 -5.92 -4.67 24.18
C ALA A 131 -5.17 -4.52 25.52
N GLU A 132 -4.00 -5.15 25.64
CA GLU A 132 -3.17 -5.13 26.87
C GLU A 132 -2.37 -3.83 27.02
N TYR A 133 -2.16 -3.04 25.96
CA TYR A 133 -1.32 -1.83 25.99
C TYR A 133 -2.05 -0.58 26.55
N GLY A 134 -3.38 -0.65 26.72
CA GLY A 134 -4.20 0.48 27.15
C GLY A 134 -4.19 1.65 26.14
N ASN A 135 -4.61 2.86 26.59
CA ASN A 135 -4.92 3.98 25.68
C ASN A 135 -3.89 5.11 25.73
N LYS A 136 -2.72 4.91 26.34
CA LYS A 136 -1.82 6.02 26.70
C LYS A 136 -0.59 6.14 25.81
N LEU A 137 -0.31 5.13 25.01
CA LEU A 137 0.86 5.15 24.12
C LEU A 137 0.46 5.76 22.79
N ASN A 138 1.04 6.91 22.49
CA ASN A 138 0.75 7.65 21.26
C ASN A 138 2.04 8.25 20.71
N LEU A 139 2.22 8.13 19.40
CA LEU A 139 3.17 8.96 18.68
C LEU A 139 2.52 10.32 18.39
N THR A 140 3.26 11.39 18.51
CA THR A 140 2.80 12.71 18.08
C THR A 140 2.77 12.78 16.55
N PHE A 141 2.03 13.75 15.99
CA PHE A 141 2.04 14.03 14.57
C PHE A 141 3.47 14.26 14.05
N ASP A 142 4.27 15.08 14.77
CA ASP A 142 5.63 15.43 14.35
C ASP A 142 6.59 14.23 14.42
N GLU A 143 6.40 13.31 15.36
CA GLU A 143 7.18 12.07 15.42
C GLU A 143 6.88 11.18 14.21
N ILE A 144 5.61 10.98 13.85
CA ILE A 144 5.23 10.20 12.66
C ILE A 144 5.75 10.89 11.40
N ASP A 145 5.57 12.19 11.26
CA ASP A 145 6.10 12.98 10.14
C ASP A 145 7.63 12.85 10.00
N SER A 146 8.32 12.89 11.13
CA SER A 146 9.78 12.73 11.18
C SER A 146 10.22 11.33 10.73
N ILE A 147 9.52 10.28 11.19
CA ILE A 147 9.78 8.89 10.76
C ILE A 147 9.60 8.76 9.24
N ILE A 148 8.49 9.27 8.69
CA ILE A 148 8.22 9.22 7.25
C ILE A 148 9.31 10.00 6.49
N THR A 149 9.65 11.20 6.93
CA THR A 149 10.67 12.04 6.30
C THR A 149 12.04 11.38 6.29
N GLN A 150 12.43 10.71 7.38
CA GLN A 150 13.69 9.97 7.47
C GLN A 150 13.63 8.69 6.62
N GLY A 151 12.52 7.95 6.66
CA GLY A 151 12.32 6.77 5.84
C GLY A 151 12.47 7.07 4.34
N LYS A 152 11.89 8.16 3.85
CA LYS A 152 12.06 8.61 2.45
C LYS A 152 13.51 8.83 2.04
N LYS A 153 14.37 9.34 2.94
CA LYS A 153 15.80 9.49 2.68
C LYS A 153 16.52 8.15 2.53
N LEU A 154 15.96 7.10 3.09
CA LEU A 154 16.43 5.72 2.98
C LEU A 154 15.76 4.94 1.83
N GLY A 155 14.85 5.58 1.08
CA GLY A 155 14.12 4.93 -0.02
C GLY A 155 12.85 4.20 0.42
N VAL A 156 12.34 4.42 1.64
CA VAL A 156 11.10 3.84 2.13
C VAL A 156 9.93 4.77 1.78
N TYR A 157 8.97 4.26 1.01
CA TYR A 157 7.78 4.98 0.57
C TYR A 157 6.48 4.29 0.95
N ILE A 158 6.56 3.17 1.68
CA ILE A 158 5.40 2.38 2.08
C ILE A 158 5.33 2.36 3.60
N TYR A 159 4.21 2.79 4.13
CA TYR A 159 3.95 2.87 5.57
C TYR A 159 2.67 2.10 5.90
N ILE A 160 2.70 1.39 7.02
CA ILE A 160 1.58 0.56 7.47
C ILE A 160 1.17 1.06 8.85
N TYR A 161 -0.06 1.53 8.97
CA TYR A 161 -0.64 1.91 10.25
C TYR A 161 -1.38 0.73 10.88
N THR A 162 -1.09 0.48 12.15
CA THR A 162 -1.73 -0.54 12.99
C THR A 162 -1.75 -0.05 14.44
N GLY A 163 -1.73 -0.92 15.46
CA GLY A 163 -1.74 -0.56 16.87
C GLY A 163 -3.05 -0.89 17.55
N GLY A 164 -3.69 0.07 18.23
CA GLY A 164 -5.07 0.00 18.67
C GLY A 164 -6.03 0.11 17.49
N GLU A 165 -6.77 1.21 17.39
CA GLU A 165 -7.49 1.58 16.18
C GLU A 165 -6.89 2.87 15.61
N PRO A 166 -6.18 2.81 14.48
CA PRO A 166 -5.55 4.00 13.90
C PRO A 166 -6.54 5.12 13.57
N MET A 167 -7.79 4.78 13.22
CA MET A 167 -8.84 5.75 12.89
C MET A 167 -9.28 6.61 14.08
N VAL A 168 -8.92 6.30 15.32
CA VAL A 168 -9.03 7.21 16.45
C VAL A 168 -8.27 8.53 16.17
N ARG A 169 -7.23 8.45 15.33
CA ARG A 169 -6.41 9.59 14.89
C ARG A 169 -6.57 9.92 13.39
N LYS A 170 -7.74 9.63 12.82
CA LYS A 170 -8.00 9.76 11.38
C LYS A 170 -7.60 11.12 10.78
N ASN A 171 -7.78 12.22 11.53
CA ASN A 171 -7.43 13.57 11.06
C ASN A 171 -5.90 13.76 10.90
N ASP A 172 -5.12 13.23 11.84
CA ASP A 172 -3.66 13.26 11.74
C ASP A 172 -3.17 12.40 10.57
N LEU A 173 -3.74 11.21 10.43
CA LEU A 173 -3.33 10.27 9.38
C LEU A 173 -3.61 10.82 7.98
N ILE A 174 -4.79 11.41 7.76
CA ILE A 174 -5.12 12.02 6.48
C ILE A 174 -4.26 13.25 6.18
N ALA A 175 -3.91 14.03 7.20
CA ALA A 175 -2.99 15.16 7.05
C ALA A 175 -1.57 14.69 6.68
N LEU A 176 -1.10 13.57 7.25
CA LEU A 176 0.18 12.95 6.89
C LEU A 176 0.15 12.41 5.45
N CYS A 177 -0.95 11.77 5.02
CA CYS A 177 -1.13 11.33 3.64
C CYS A 177 -1.05 12.49 2.65
N ASN A 178 -1.71 13.60 2.96
CA ASN A 178 -1.66 14.80 2.14
C ASN A 178 -0.25 15.41 2.08
N LYS A 179 0.46 15.45 3.21
CA LYS A 179 1.83 15.97 3.31
C LYS A 179 2.84 15.10 2.58
N HIS A 180 2.67 13.79 2.60
CA HIS A 180 3.53 12.80 1.96
C HIS A 180 2.82 12.11 0.79
N SER A 181 2.31 12.90 -0.15
CA SER A 181 1.54 12.43 -1.29
C SER A 181 2.32 11.49 -2.25
N ASP A 182 3.63 11.38 -2.07
CA ASP A 182 4.53 10.48 -2.79
C ASP A 182 4.77 9.13 -2.07
N CYS A 183 4.13 8.93 -0.91
CA CYS A 183 4.13 7.68 -0.15
C CYS A 183 2.79 6.96 -0.26
N GLU A 184 2.79 5.65 -0.01
CA GLU A 184 1.58 4.85 0.11
C GLU A 184 1.36 4.44 1.57
N PHE A 185 0.12 4.54 2.04
CA PHE A 185 -0.27 4.27 3.41
C PHE A 185 -1.34 3.18 3.46
N LEU A 186 -0.97 2.00 3.95
CA LEU A 186 -1.90 0.93 4.28
C LEU A 186 -2.33 1.08 5.74
N CYS A 187 -3.61 1.03 6.03
CA CYS A 187 -4.14 1.16 7.40
C CYS A 187 -5.00 -0.04 7.78
N PHE A 188 -4.52 -0.85 8.71
CA PHE A 188 -5.35 -1.88 9.33
C PHE A 188 -6.35 -1.24 10.28
N THR A 189 -7.64 -1.43 10.02
CA THR A 189 -8.72 -0.79 10.76
C THR A 189 -9.93 -1.69 10.94
N ASN A 190 -10.67 -1.50 12.05
CA ASN A 190 -11.99 -2.10 12.22
C ASN A 190 -13.08 -1.38 11.40
N ALA A 191 -12.74 -0.28 10.75
CA ALA A 191 -13.56 0.57 9.89
C ALA A 191 -14.75 1.28 10.56
N THR A 192 -15.06 1.03 11.83
CA THR A 192 -16.25 1.62 12.49
C THR A 192 -16.20 3.14 12.64
N LEU A 193 -15.03 3.75 12.45
CA LEU A 193 -14.82 5.20 12.49
C LEU A 193 -14.68 5.85 11.10
N ILE A 194 -14.85 5.07 10.04
CA ILE A 194 -14.88 5.56 8.66
C ILE A 194 -16.33 6.00 8.36
N ASP A 195 -16.53 7.30 8.25
CA ASP A 195 -17.76 7.94 7.81
C ASP A 195 -17.61 8.42 6.35
N GLU A 196 -18.70 8.93 5.75
CA GLU A 196 -18.72 9.44 4.38
C GLU A 196 -17.72 10.59 4.19
N ASP A 197 -17.64 11.52 5.15
CA ASP A 197 -16.69 12.63 5.08
C ASP A 197 -15.23 12.14 5.06
N PHE A 198 -14.92 11.09 5.82
CA PHE A 198 -13.58 10.52 5.80
C PHE A 198 -13.32 9.70 4.52
N ALA A 199 -14.32 8.99 4.01
CA ALA A 199 -14.23 8.31 2.72
C ALA A 199 -13.91 9.31 1.59
N ASP A 200 -14.58 10.47 1.58
CA ASP A 200 -14.27 11.56 0.65
C ASP A 200 -12.85 12.13 0.83
N GLN A 201 -12.34 12.19 2.05
CA GLN A 201 -10.97 12.61 2.30
C GLN A 201 -9.96 11.58 1.80
N MET A 202 -10.21 10.28 1.97
CA MET A 202 -9.38 9.21 1.39
C MET A 202 -9.31 9.32 -0.15
N LEU A 203 -10.45 9.55 -0.81
CA LEU A 203 -10.49 9.77 -2.26
C LEU A 203 -9.71 11.02 -2.69
N ARG A 204 -9.71 12.06 -1.88
CA ARG A 204 -8.96 13.31 -2.17
C ARG A 204 -7.44 13.13 -2.04
N VAL A 205 -6.95 12.43 -1.00
CA VAL A 205 -5.50 12.20 -0.83
C VAL A 205 -4.97 11.10 -1.74
N LYS A 206 -5.81 10.10 -2.11
CA LYS A 206 -5.56 9.04 -3.11
C LYS A 206 -4.49 8.02 -2.74
N ASN A 207 -3.78 8.20 -1.63
CA ASN A 207 -2.67 7.37 -1.17
C ASN A 207 -2.91 6.73 0.20
N PHE A 208 -4.18 6.57 0.57
CA PHE A 208 -4.60 5.89 1.78
C PHE A 208 -5.43 4.65 1.41
N VAL A 209 -4.96 3.47 1.82
CA VAL A 209 -5.61 2.18 1.56
C VAL A 209 -6.10 1.57 2.87
N PRO A 210 -7.40 1.52 3.14
CA PRO A 210 -7.95 0.84 4.31
C PRO A 210 -7.91 -0.68 4.12
N ALA A 211 -7.27 -1.39 5.05
CA ALA A 211 -7.33 -2.84 5.17
C ALA A 211 -8.36 -3.18 6.26
N ILE A 212 -9.59 -3.40 5.84
CA ILE A 212 -10.72 -3.59 6.75
C ILE A 212 -10.68 -4.98 7.35
N SER A 213 -10.73 -5.04 8.67
CA SER A 213 -10.71 -6.28 9.44
C SER A 213 -12.13 -6.85 9.59
N VAL A 214 -12.38 -8.01 9.01
CA VAL A 214 -13.63 -8.76 9.14
C VAL A 214 -13.33 -10.21 9.52
N GLU A 215 -14.20 -10.81 10.34
CA GLU A 215 -14.04 -12.22 10.77
C GLU A 215 -14.92 -13.19 9.97
N GLY A 216 -15.87 -12.68 9.21
CA GLY A 216 -16.87 -13.44 8.47
C GLY A 216 -18.20 -12.70 8.41
N PHE A 217 -19.31 -13.46 8.51
CA PHE A 217 -20.63 -12.85 8.62
C PHE A 217 -20.90 -12.33 10.05
N GLU A 218 -22.02 -11.66 10.25
CA GLU A 218 -22.43 -10.98 11.47
C GLU A 218 -22.12 -11.75 12.76
N GLU A 219 -22.56 -13.01 12.86
CA GLU A 219 -22.34 -13.85 14.06
C GLU A 219 -20.85 -13.98 14.42
N ALA A 220 -19.99 -14.22 13.42
CA ALA A 220 -18.55 -14.39 13.66
C ALA A 220 -17.87 -13.05 14.00
N THR A 221 -18.28 -11.98 13.34
CA THR A 221 -17.75 -10.63 13.57
C THR A 221 -18.19 -10.11 14.94
N ASP A 222 -19.46 -10.19 15.26
CA ASP A 222 -20.02 -9.80 16.56
C ASP A 222 -19.44 -10.60 17.72
N GLY A 223 -19.29 -11.92 17.54
CA GLY A 223 -18.72 -12.81 18.56
C GLY A 223 -17.29 -12.46 18.96
N ARG A 224 -16.51 -11.88 18.06
CA ARG A 224 -15.13 -11.48 18.34
C ARG A 224 -14.97 -9.98 18.63
N ARG A 225 -15.68 -9.11 17.91
CA ARG A 225 -15.46 -7.67 17.91
C ARG A 225 -16.45 -6.90 18.76
N GLY A 226 -17.60 -7.49 19.06
CA GLY A 226 -18.71 -6.88 19.77
C GLY A 226 -19.92 -6.71 18.84
N THR A 227 -21.10 -6.72 19.45
CA THR A 227 -22.37 -6.67 18.73
C THR A 227 -22.51 -5.38 17.91
N GLY A 228 -22.86 -5.52 16.65
CA GLY A 228 -23.12 -4.41 15.73
C GLY A 228 -21.85 -3.80 15.09
N VAL A 229 -20.75 -4.56 15.05
CA VAL A 229 -19.47 -4.14 14.41
C VAL A 229 -19.38 -4.64 12.99
#